data_174d9f82bb1783c7cbb12622caaa2e36
#
_entry.id   174d9f82bb1783c7cbb12622caaa2e36
#
_cell.length_a   1.000
_cell.length_b   1.000
_cell.length_c   1.000
_cell.angle_alpha   90.00
_cell.angle_beta   90.00
_cell.angle_gamma   90.00
#
_symmetry.space_group_name_H-M   'P 1'
#
loop_
_entity.id
_entity.type
_entity.pdbx_description
1 polymer ?
#
loop_
_entity_poly.entity_id
_entity_poly.type
_entity_poly.pdbx_seq_one_letter_code
_entity_poly.pdbx_strand_id
1 'polypeptide(L)'
;MDYREMKKEHAEHTLKVVGHGKVELMPDEVEIVFFLQQQDKSFVKAQTKVKARFGELERMVADFGLPRTALQTLRFETGRAMEPGVFRAKMKGYLCSCEAKLVFDLKTGLLDAVLAKLAESVEEMPYEIRYRLRDATIEQANLLGLAAADARRKAEQLAEGLGARLGEIAQVEYE
;
A
#
# COMPACT_ATOMS: atom_id res chain seq x y z
N MET A 1 -47.06 -15.65 10.88
CA MET A 1 -46.19 -15.72 9.73
C MET A 1 -44.77 -15.74 10.25
N ASP A 2 -44.08 -16.88 10.08
CA ASP A 2 -42.77 -17.11 10.71
C ASP A 2 -41.67 -16.35 9.93
N TYR A 3 -40.76 -15.70 10.65
CA TYR A 3 -39.62 -14.96 10.09
C TYR A 3 -38.76 -15.82 9.12
N ARG A 4 -38.78 -17.14 9.31
CA ARG A 4 -38.11 -18.11 8.42
C ARG A 4 -38.84 -18.30 7.08
N GLU A 5 -40.13 -18.17 7.03
CA GLU A 5 -40.92 -18.27 5.80
C GLU A 5 -40.79 -17.00 4.95
N MET A 6 -40.77 -15.81 5.59
CA MET A 6 -40.50 -14.54 4.90
C MET A 6 -39.11 -14.52 4.22
N LYS A 7 -38.09 -15.09 4.89
CA LYS A 7 -36.73 -15.15 4.33
C LYS A 7 -36.60 -16.12 3.16
N LYS A 8 -37.44 -17.16 3.10
CA LYS A 8 -37.50 -18.14 2.00
C LYS A 8 -38.21 -17.58 0.76
N GLU A 9 -39.32 -16.88 0.95
CA GLU A 9 -40.11 -16.26 -0.12
C GLU A 9 -39.31 -15.14 -0.84
N HIS A 10 -38.49 -14.37 -0.10
CA HIS A 10 -37.62 -13.34 -0.68
C HIS A 10 -36.40 -13.90 -1.41
N ALA A 11 -35.95 -15.11 -1.08
CA ALA A 11 -34.78 -15.74 -1.74
C ALA A 11 -35.15 -16.33 -3.11
N GLU A 12 -36.40 -16.67 -3.38
CA GLU A 12 -36.84 -17.32 -4.63
C GLU A 12 -36.91 -16.38 -5.85
N HIS A 13 -36.86 -15.05 -5.63
CA HIS A 13 -36.98 -14.05 -6.70
C HIS A 13 -35.89 -12.96 -6.62
N THR A 14 -34.72 -13.29 -6.15
CA THR A 14 -33.61 -12.32 -6.05
C THR A 14 -32.60 -12.49 -7.16
N LEU A 15 -32.12 -11.37 -7.71
CA LEU A 15 -31.02 -11.30 -8.64
C LEU A 15 -29.79 -10.72 -7.94
N LYS A 16 -28.66 -11.41 -7.97
CA LYS A 16 -27.39 -10.94 -7.45
C LYS A 16 -26.47 -10.55 -8.61
N VAL A 17 -25.97 -9.32 -8.59
CA VAL A 17 -25.00 -8.80 -9.56
C VAL A 17 -23.83 -8.15 -8.83
N VAL A 18 -22.68 -8.13 -9.50
CA VAL A 18 -21.48 -7.41 -9.02
C VAL A 18 -21.17 -6.30 -10.02
N GLY A 19 -21.15 -5.07 -9.54
CA GLY A 19 -20.74 -3.91 -10.32
C GLY A 19 -19.27 -3.63 -10.15
N HIS A 20 -18.62 -3.15 -11.21
CA HIS A 20 -17.23 -2.75 -11.21
C HIS A 20 -17.10 -1.29 -11.66
N GLY A 21 -16.36 -0.51 -10.89
CA GLY A 21 -15.88 0.82 -11.29
C GLY A 21 -14.41 0.74 -11.69
N LYS A 22 -14.02 1.40 -12.77
CA LYS A 22 -12.63 1.59 -13.15
C LYS A 22 -12.37 3.04 -13.51
N VAL A 23 -11.32 3.60 -12.93
CA VAL A 23 -10.80 4.93 -13.27
C VAL A 23 -9.31 4.79 -13.50
N GLU A 24 -8.79 5.41 -14.56
CA GLU A 24 -7.37 5.51 -14.83
C GLU A 24 -6.90 6.89 -14.41
N LEU A 25 -5.92 6.93 -13.52
CA LEU A 25 -5.42 8.16 -12.91
C LEU A 25 -3.91 8.25 -13.12
N MET A 26 -3.42 9.47 -13.34
CA MET A 26 -1.99 9.73 -13.31
C MET A 26 -1.55 10.01 -11.88
N PRO A 27 -0.51 9.34 -11.40
CA PRO A 27 0.04 9.63 -10.07
C PRO A 27 0.62 11.05 -10.03
N ASP A 28 0.55 11.68 -8.89
CA ASP A 28 1.11 13.00 -8.62
C ASP A 28 2.20 12.98 -7.54
N GLU A 29 2.36 11.87 -6.82
CA GLU A 29 3.39 11.65 -5.81
C GLU A 29 4.22 10.39 -6.08
N VAL A 30 5.48 10.46 -5.66
CA VAL A 30 6.39 9.32 -5.55
C VAL A 30 6.61 9.02 -4.08
N GLU A 31 6.50 7.75 -3.71
CA GLU A 31 6.92 7.20 -2.44
C GLU A 31 8.09 6.24 -2.67
N ILE A 32 9.24 6.50 -2.06
CA ILE A 32 10.38 5.59 -2.05
C ILE A 32 10.47 4.98 -0.65
N VAL A 33 10.33 3.67 -0.57
CA VAL A 33 10.46 2.92 0.69
C VAL A 33 11.84 2.31 0.77
N PHE A 34 12.59 2.65 1.82
CA PHE A 34 13.94 2.17 2.09
C PHE A 34 13.92 1.07 3.15
N PHE A 35 14.72 0.02 2.94
CA PHE A 35 14.88 -1.10 3.85
C PHE A 35 16.31 -1.11 4.40
N LEU A 36 16.53 -0.43 5.52
CA LEU A 36 17.82 -0.34 6.16
C LEU A 36 17.98 -1.50 7.14
N GLN A 37 19.01 -2.31 6.97
CA GLN A 37 19.27 -3.46 7.85
C GLN A 37 20.75 -3.58 8.15
N GLN A 38 21.09 -3.73 9.43
CA GLN A 38 22.47 -3.88 9.88
C GLN A 38 22.59 -4.93 10.98
N GLN A 39 23.66 -5.70 10.88
CA GLN A 39 23.98 -6.74 11.87
C GLN A 39 25.35 -6.45 12.52
N ASP A 40 25.42 -6.68 13.83
CA ASP A 40 26.69 -6.63 14.58
C ASP A 40 26.64 -7.58 15.79
N LYS A 41 27.82 -8.00 16.29
CA LYS A 41 27.92 -8.77 17.53
C LYS A 41 27.43 -7.98 18.74
N SER A 42 27.56 -6.65 18.69
CA SER A 42 27.08 -5.71 19.70
C SER A 42 25.77 -5.07 19.28
N PHE A 43 24.76 -5.12 20.13
CA PHE A 43 23.47 -4.47 19.90
C PHE A 43 23.64 -2.97 19.63
N VAL A 44 24.44 -2.28 20.44
CA VAL A 44 24.69 -0.84 20.31
C VAL A 44 25.31 -0.52 18.94
N LYS A 45 26.27 -1.34 18.47
CA LYS A 45 26.91 -1.12 17.16
C LYS A 45 25.92 -1.36 16.01
N ALA A 46 25.10 -2.42 16.07
CA ALA A 46 24.07 -2.66 15.06
C ALA A 46 23.10 -1.48 14.96
N GLN A 47 22.63 -0.96 16.10
CA GLN A 47 21.75 0.20 16.16
C GLN A 47 22.43 1.47 15.63
N THR A 48 23.69 1.71 15.99
CA THR A 48 24.44 2.88 15.51
C THR A 48 24.61 2.86 14.00
N LYS A 49 24.88 1.69 13.41
CA LYS A 49 25.01 1.54 11.96
C LYS A 49 23.69 1.87 11.23
N VAL A 50 22.55 1.39 11.73
CA VAL A 50 21.23 1.72 11.13
C VAL A 50 20.96 3.22 11.24
N LYS A 51 21.24 3.83 12.40
CA LYS A 51 21.09 5.28 12.58
C LYS A 51 21.98 6.10 11.65
N ALA A 52 23.21 5.65 11.42
CA ALA A 52 24.11 6.33 10.48
C ALA A 52 23.54 6.30 9.05
N ARG A 53 22.98 5.15 8.61
CA ARG A 53 22.31 5.03 7.32
C ARG A 53 21.08 5.92 7.21
N PHE A 54 20.26 5.95 8.23
CA PHE A 54 19.11 6.86 8.25
C PHE A 54 19.56 8.33 8.17
N GLY A 55 20.64 8.70 8.86
CA GLY A 55 21.23 10.03 8.78
C GLY A 55 21.79 10.39 7.39
N GLU A 56 22.18 9.41 6.56
CA GLU A 56 22.53 9.62 5.15
C GLU A 56 21.29 10.00 4.33
N LEU A 57 20.16 9.32 4.56
CA LEU A 57 18.88 9.68 3.93
C LEU A 57 18.42 11.08 4.36
N GLU A 58 18.54 11.44 5.66
CA GLU A 58 18.18 12.78 6.13
C GLU A 58 19.01 13.88 5.46
N ARG A 59 20.31 13.64 5.25
CA ARG A 59 21.18 14.57 4.53
C ARG A 59 20.79 14.70 3.07
N MET A 60 20.55 13.57 2.40
CA MET A 60 20.08 13.57 1.02
C MET A 60 18.77 14.35 0.85
N VAL A 61 17.81 14.17 1.75
CA VAL A 61 16.55 14.92 1.76
C VAL A 61 16.78 16.43 1.88
N ALA A 62 17.70 16.82 2.76
CA ALA A 62 18.08 18.23 2.94
C ALA A 62 18.78 18.81 1.71
N ASP A 63 19.67 18.05 1.07
CA ASP A 63 20.40 18.46 -0.14
C ASP A 63 19.47 18.74 -1.31
N PHE A 64 18.35 18.00 -1.41
CA PHE A 64 17.30 18.24 -2.39
C PHE A 64 16.28 19.32 -2.00
N GLY A 65 16.47 19.98 -0.86
CA GLY A 65 15.56 21.02 -0.37
C GLY A 65 14.18 20.50 0.05
N LEU A 66 14.04 19.20 0.25
CA LEU A 66 12.81 18.60 0.73
C LEU A 66 12.61 18.87 2.23
N PRO A 67 11.37 19.04 2.68
CA PRO A 67 11.10 19.19 4.11
C PRO A 67 11.43 17.89 4.86
N ARG A 68 11.89 17.98 6.09
CA ARG A 68 12.17 16.81 6.94
C ARG A 68 10.96 15.86 7.08
N THR A 69 9.75 16.40 7.01
CA THR A 69 8.52 15.64 7.07
C THR A 69 8.30 14.74 5.86
N ALA A 70 9.03 14.96 4.75
CA ALA A 70 8.99 14.09 3.59
C ALA A 70 9.59 12.69 3.87
N LEU A 71 10.57 12.61 4.81
CA LEU A 71 11.18 11.37 5.26
C LEU A 71 10.54 10.93 6.59
N GLN A 72 9.96 9.74 6.61
CA GLN A 72 9.26 9.21 7.78
C GLN A 72 9.74 7.78 8.06
N THR A 73 9.94 7.45 9.34
CA THR A 73 10.16 6.08 9.78
C THR A 73 8.81 5.36 9.84
N LEU A 74 8.69 4.25 9.13
CA LEU A 74 7.50 3.38 9.17
C LEU A 74 7.62 2.34 10.28
N ARG A 75 8.83 1.74 10.38
CA ARG A 75 9.08 0.65 11.32
C ARG A 75 10.53 0.67 11.77
N PHE A 76 10.77 0.35 13.02
CA PHE A 76 12.10 0.09 13.56
C PHE A 76 12.06 -1.18 14.40
N GLU A 77 12.86 -2.16 14.03
CA GLU A 77 12.87 -3.47 14.69
C GLU A 77 14.28 -3.84 15.12
N THR A 78 14.34 -4.58 16.20
CA THR A 78 15.60 -5.15 16.70
C THR A 78 15.37 -6.60 17.09
N GLY A 79 16.36 -7.44 16.80
CA GLY A 79 16.27 -8.87 17.10
C GLY A 79 17.61 -9.51 17.24
N ARG A 80 17.60 -10.80 17.52
CA ARG A 80 18.79 -11.65 17.50
C ARG A 80 18.97 -12.22 16.10
N ALA A 81 20.16 -12.02 15.53
CA ALA A 81 20.52 -12.71 14.30
C ALA A 81 20.90 -14.15 14.61
N MET A 82 20.13 -15.09 14.08
CA MET A 82 20.31 -16.53 14.28
C MET A 82 20.73 -17.19 12.98
N GLU A 83 21.72 -18.08 13.04
CA GLU A 83 22.10 -18.92 11.91
C GLU A 83 21.49 -20.31 12.09
N PRO A 84 20.80 -20.85 11.08
CA PRO A 84 20.34 -22.24 11.12
C PRO A 84 21.53 -23.18 11.29
N GLY A 85 21.46 -24.10 12.24
CA GLY A 85 22.46 -25.17 12.44
C GLY A 85 21.81 -26.52 12.39
N VAL A 86 22.58 -27.57 12.09
CA VAL A 86 22.08 -28.94 11.92
C VAL A 86 21.37 -29.47 13.20
N PHE A 87 21.80 -29.03 14.38
CA PHE A 87 21.21 -29.45 15.65
C PHE A 87 20.63 -28.31 16.48
N ARG A 88 21.17 -27.08 16.36
CA ARG A 88 20.69 -25.90 17.06
C ARG A 88 21.04 -24.65 16.28
N ALA A 89 20.13 -23.66 16.28
CA ALA A 89 20.41 -22.35 15.78
C ALA A 89 21.48 -21.64 16.63
N LYS A 90 22.48 -21.03 15.98
CA LYS A 90 23.59 -20.33 16.64
C LYS A 90 23.36 -18.84 16.55
N MET A 91 23.50 -18.14 17.67
CA MET A 91 23.42 -16.68 17.68
C MET A 91 24.65 -16.07 16.98
N LYS A 92 24.42 -15.26 15.94
CA LYS A 92 25.47 -14.51 15.21
C LYS A 92 25.63 -13.07 15.69
N GLY A 93 24.70 -12.57 16.46
CA GLY A 93 24.71 -11.20 16.96
C GLY A 93 23.31 -10.61 17.04
N TYR A 94 23.23 -9.33 16.82
CA TYR A 94 22.01 -8.55 16.83
C TYR A 94 21.74 -7.97 15.44
N LEU A 95 20.48 -7.99 15.06
CA LEU A 95 19.95 -7.42 13.83
C LEU A 95 19.14 -6.19 14.19
N CYS A 96 19.40 -5.07 13.52
CA CYS A 96 18.56 -3.90 13.58
C CYS A 96 18.08 -3.57 12.17
N SER A 97 16.80 -3.27 12.04
CA SER A 97 16.19 -2.85 10.79
C SER A 97 15.38 -1.58 10.97
N CYS A 98 15.36 -0.75 9.94
CA CYS A 98 14.56 0.45 9.87
C CYS A 98 13.93 0.52 8.48
N GLU A 99 12.62 0.58 8.43
CA GLU A 99 11.86 0.86 7.23
C GLU A 99 11.49 2.35 7.23
N ALA A 100 11.90 3.07 6.21
CA ALA A 100 11.63 4.49 6.08
C ALA A 100 11.04 4.79 4.71
N LYS A 101 10.17 5.80 4.63
CA LYS A 101 9.63 6.26 3.35
C LYS A 101 9.98 7.73 3.11
N LEU A 102 10.28 8.04 1.87
CA LEU A 102 10.44 9.39 1.35
C LEU A 102 9.30 9.66 0.37
N VAL A 103 8.54 10.73 0.60
CA VAL A 103 7.43 11.12 -0.27
C VAL A 103 7.66 12.52 -0.82
N PHE A 104 7.49 12.69 -2.13
CA PHE A 104 7.61 13.97 -2.81
C PHE A 104 6.78 14.03 -4.09
N ASP A 105 6.57 15.25 -4.61
CA ASP A 105 5.78 15.51 -5.82
C ASP A 105 6.49 14.97 -7.08
N LEU A 106 5.79 14.14 -7.86
CA LEU A 106 6.31 13.54 -9.09
C LEU A 106 6.63 14.60 -10.16
N LYS A 107 5.91 15.74 -10.17
CA LYS A 107 6.08 16.79 -11.19
C LYS A 107 7.38 17.58 -11.08
N THR A 108 8.10 17.44 -9.98
CA THR A 108 9.34 18.21 -9.75
C THR A 108 10.54 17.73 -10.58
N GLY A 109 10.46 16.57 -11.25
CA GLY A 109 11.61 15.95 -11.91
C GLY A 109 12.70 15.46 -10.95
N LEU A 110 12.41 15.44 -9.66
CA LEU A 110 13.35 15.12 -8.59
C LEU A 110 13.70 13.63 -8.52
N LEU A 111 12.83 12.78 -9.05
CA LEU A 111 13.01 11.33 -8.98
C LEU A 111 14.35 10.88 -9.57
N ASP A 112 14.68 11.36 -10.77
CA ASP A 112 15.94 10.98 -11.43
C ASP A 112 17.15 11.43 -10.64
N ALA A 113 17.11 12.63 -10.04
CA ALA A 113 18.19 13.14 -9.21
C ALA A 113 18.36 12.34 -7.91
N VAL A 114 17.25 11.95 -7.28
CA VAL A 114 17.26 11.08 -6.10
C VAL A 114 17.84 9.70 -6.45
N LEU A 115 17.42 9.10 -7.56
CA LEU A 115 17.93 7.80 -8.00
C LEU A 115 19.40 7.84 -8.36
N ALA A 116 19.86 8.91 -9.04
CA ALA A 116 21.27 9.13 -9.32
C ALA A 116 22.09 9.21 -8.03
N LYS A 117 21.60 9.93 -7.03
CA LYS A 117 22.26 10.06 -5.73
C LYS A 117 22.31 8.75 -4.95
N LEU A 118 21.26 7.94 -5.02
CA LEU A 118 21.24 6.61 -4.41
C LEU A 118 22.25 5.66 -5.08
N ALA A 119 22.40 5.76 -6.39
CA ALA A 119 23.40 4.96 -7.13
C ALA A 119 24.87 5.31 -6.79
N GLU A 120 25.13 6.53 -6.31
CA GLU A 120 26.45 6.96 -5.83
C GLU A 120 26.78 6.47 -4.42
N SER A 121 25.80 5.94 -3.68
CA SER A 121 26.04 5.50 -2.29
C SER A 121 26.96 4.27 -2.26
N VAL A 122 27.93 4.30 -1.33
CA VAL A 122 28.99 3.29 -1.21
C VAL A 122 28.47 1.90 -0.82
N GLU A 123 27.35 1.86 -0.15
CA GLU A 123 26.69 0.60 0.25
C GLU A 123 25.27 0.60 -0.32
N GLU A 124 24.85 -0.54 -0.86
CA GLU A 124 23.48 -0.71 -1.36
C GLU A 124 22.45 -0.47 -0.25
N MET A 125 21.54 0.44 -0.53
CA MET A 125 20.32 0.64 0.26
C MET A 125 19.15 0.07 -0.56
N PRO A 126 18.63 -1.11 -0.22
CA PRO A 126 17.45 -1.63 -0.90
C PRO A 126 16.28 -0.67 -0.76
N TYR A 127 15.61 -0.41 -1.87
CA TYR A 127 14.43 0.46 -1.90
C TYR A 127 13.39 -0.04 -2.90
N GLU A 128 12.16 0.40 -2.69
CA GLU A 128 11.02 0.19 -3.57
C GLU A 128 10.42 1.54 -3.95
N ILE A 129 10.04 1.71 -5.21
CA ILE A 129 9.38 2.92 -5.69
C ILE A 129 7.91 2.62 -5.90
N ARG A 130 7.05 3.47 -5.34
CA ARG A 130 5.61 3.43 -5.50
C ARG A 130 5.12 4.77 -6.02
N TYR A 131 4.18 4.71 -6.95
CA TYR A 131 3.50 5.90 -7.45
C TYR A 131 2.14 6.02 -6.77
N ARG A 132 1.79 7.21 -6.32
CA ARG A 132 0.61 7.47 -5.52
C ARG A 132 -0.16 8.69 -6.01
N LEU A 133 -1.43 8.75 -5.59
CA LEU A 133 -2.21 9.97 -5.58
C LEU A 133 -2.17 10.57 -4.17
N ARG A 134 -1.93 11.87 -4.08
CA ARG A 134 -1.94 12.61 -2.81
C ARG A 134 -3.31 12.56 -2.16
N ASP A 135 -4.34 12.78 -2.96
CA ASP A 135 -5.73 12.73 -2.54
C ASP A 135 -6.53 11.92 -3.57
N ALA A 136 -7.09 10.81 -3.12
CA ALA A 136 -7.93 9.92 -3.93
C ALA A 136 -9.41 9.97 -3.52
N THR A 137 -9.80 10.93 -2.69
CA THR A 137 -11.15 10.98 -2.09
C THR A 137 -12.24 11.16 -3.15
N ILE A 138 -12.02 12.07 -4.10
CA ILE A 138 -12.98 12.34 -5.19
C ILE A 138 -13.07 11.13 -6.12
N GLU A 139 -11.93 10.54 -6.44
CA GLU A 139 -11.84 9.37 -7.32
C GLU A 139 -12.48 8.14 -6.70
N GLN A 140 -12.34 7.94 -5.39
CA GLN A 140 -13.03 6.87 -4.67
C GLN A 140 -14.56 7.03 -4.70
N ALA A 141 -15.07 8.25 -4.52
CA ALA A 141 -16.49 8.53 -4.66
C ALA A 141 -17.00 8.25 -6.08
N ASN A 142 -16.23 8.66 -7.10
CA ASN A 142 -16.54 8.38 -8.50
C ASN A 142 -16.54 6.89 -8.81
N LEU A 143 -15.59 6.12 -8.26
CA LEU A 143 -15.52 4.66 -8.42
C LEU A 143 -16.76 3.97 -7.88
N LEU A 144 -17.25 4.37 -6.71
CA LEU A 144 -18.49 3.84 -6.13
C LEU A 144 -19.70 4.13 -7.03
N GLY A 145 -19.79 5.34 -7.56
CA GLY A 145 -20.84 5.72 -8.51
C GLY A 145 -20.81 4.89 -9.80
N LEU A 146 -19.62 4.68 -10.37
CA LEU A 146 -19.44 3.84 -11.57
C LEU A 146 -19.77 2.37 -11.29
N ALA A 147 -19.36 1.84 -10.15
CA ALA A 147 -19.67 0.46 -9.75
C ALA A 147 -21.19 0.25 -9.57
N ALA A 148 -21.88 1.19 -8.92
CA ALA A 148 -23.33 1.14 -8.75
C ALA A 148 -24.07 1.21 -10.09
N ALA A 149 -23.64 2.10 -11.00
CA ALA A 149 -24.22 2.20 -12.34
C ALA A 149 -24.01 0.91 -13.17
N ASP A 150 -22.80 0.31 -13.09
CA ASP A 150 -22.51 -0.96 -13.76
C ASP A 150 -23.34 -2.11 -13.20
N ALA A 151 -23.49 -2.22 -11.87
CA ALA A 151 -24.34 -3.21 -11.23
C ALA A 151 -25.80 -3.10 -11.69
N ARG A 152 -26.33 -1.88 -11.69
CA ARG A 152 -27.70 -1.61 -12.14
C ARG A 152 -27.89 -1.99 -13.60
N ARG A 153 -27.01 -1.56 -14.48
CA ARG A 153 -27.05 -1.92 -15.90
C ARG A 153 -27.04 -3.43 -16.12
N LYS A 154 -26.18 -4.16 -15.42
CA LYS A 154 -26.13 -5.64 -15.48
C LYS A 154 -27.42 -6.28 -14.99
N ALA A 155 -27.99 -5.77 -13.90
CA ALA A 155 -29.26 -6.28 -13.36
C ALA A 155 -30.41 -6.06 -14.34
N GLU A 156 -30.52 -4.89 -14.97
CA GLU A 156 -31.51 -4.56 -15.98
C GLU A 156 -31.40 -5.48 -17.21
N GLN A 157 -30.18 -5.65 -17.74
CA GLN A 157 -29.92 -6.54 -18.88
C GLN A 157 -30.26 -8.00 -18.59
N LEU A 158 -29.93 -8.50 -17.40
CA LEU A 158 -30.28 -9.87 -17.02
C LEU A 158 -31.79 -10.05 -16.84
N ALA A 159 -32.48 -9.12 -16.20
CA ALA A 159 -33.92 -9.17 -16.03
C ALA A 159 -34.63 -9.15 -17.38
N GLU A 160 -34.22 -8.26 -18.29
CA GLU A 160 -34.77 -8.19 -19.66
C GLU A 160 -34.55 -9.50 -20.44
N GLY A 161 -33.31 -10.03 -20.42
CA GLY A 161 -32.99 -11.30 -21.09
C GLY A 161 -33.75 -12.51 -20.58
N LEU A 162 -34.20 -12.47 -19.31
CA LEU A 162 -35.03 -13.51 -18.68
C LEU A 162 -36.53 -13.24 -18.81
N GLY A 163 -36.94 -12.16 -19.46
CA GLY A 163 -38.35 -11.74 -19.55
C GLY A 163 -38.97 -11.35 -18.22
N ALA A 164 -38.12 -10.97 -17.24
CA ALA A 164 -38.51 -10.55 -15.89
C ALA A 164 -38.44 -9.02 -15.76
N ARG A 165 -39.08 -8.49 -14.71
CA ARG A 165 -38.94 -7.08 -14.33
C ARG A 165 -38.05 -6.97 -13.12
N LEU A 166 -37.09 -6.02 -13.14
CA LEU A 166 -36.28 -5.71 -11.99
C LEU A 166 -37.15 -5.05 -10.90
N GLY A 167 -37.09 -5.59 -9.68
CA GLY A 167 -37.79 -5.08 -8.52
C GLY A 167 -36.94 -4.07 -7.71
N GLU A 168 -37.29 -3.91 -6.45
CA GLU A 168 -36.56 -3.05 -5.53
C GLU A 168 -35.23 -3.68 -5.10
N ILE A 169 -34.29 -2.82 -4.71
CA ILE A 169 -32.99 -3.25 -4.20
C ILE A 169 -33.18 -3.85 -2.80
N ALA A 170 -32.89 -5.14 -2.66
CA ALA A 170 -33.00 -5.85 -1.39
C ALA A 170 -31.77 -5.61 -0.48
N GLN A 171 -30.57 -5.56 -1.07
CA GLN A 171 -29.34 -5.38 -0.30
C GLN A 171 -28.23 -4.81 -1.19
N VAL A 172 -27.35 -3.97 -0.62
CA VAL A 172 -26.13 -3.49 -1.24
C VAL A 172 -24.97 -3.78 -0.28
N GLU A 173 -23.92 -4.39 -0.82
CA GLU A 173 -22.64 -4.60 -0.14
C GLU A 173 -21.54 -4.01 -1.02
N TYR A 174 -20.51 -3.40 -0.43
CA TYR A 174 -19.33 -2.92 -1.14
C TYR A 174 -18.07 -3.18 -0.31
N GLU A 175 -16.95 -3.41 -0.98
CA GLU A 175 -15.61 -3.58 -0.39
C GLU A 175 -14.65 -2.53 -0.94
#